data_99033194e7a2e606f0b5aee3d552a042
#
_entry.id   99033194e7a2e606f0b5aee3d552a042
#
_cell.length_a   1.000
_cell.length_b   1.000
_cell.length_c   1.000
_cell.angle_alpha   90.00
_cell.angle_beta   90.00
_cell.angle_gamma   90.00
#
_symmetry.space_group_name_H-M   'P 1'
#
loop_
_entity.id
_entity.type
_entity.pdbx_description
1 polymer ?
#
loop_
_entity_poly.entity_id
_entity_poly.type
_entity_poly.pdbx_seq_one_letter_code
_entity_poly.pdbx_strand_id
1 'polypeptide(L)'
;MSGTSHLPTQQPASYIPGSHNLPKKLWREIEIPLLILLGLVSIVLGFIGFQRYFLNTAEPSSFGRNLYAAVELFELRGGSVPSPIPWELEVSRWLSPAVAMYAVVLGLAALFQTQFQLLRLRFTSRHVILCGLGKKGFLLAKALRAEGFPVVVIDPDGNNPYTQVCRELGIITLAGDGRDEFILRKAGVRRANHLIAICGEDGTNAEIAMKARRLISGRRKGELKCTVHIQDPKLWILLRQHEFAAEKSQAFRLDFFNVYAQGARQLLKDFPIAEPVSGKRTLAPHLLVIGLGRLGEQLVIHSARQWVSFHEKTGLKLLISVVDPNAQRKIEGLCQDYSLIERTCDFEIHPIDSSSPEFHRTKFFDIQGNKACISHVFICMEDETVGLSTALFLLERTQTENLQILVRMEEDAGLASLLRGVQGIRGRFTNLRVFGLLESSCKPNLLNDGSHESVARAIHNEYIRHEMEKGLTPEVNPSMRDWDSLSEDLKEMNRNQADEIGVKLNTIDCDVIPWRDYGADQFSFTAVETELLARNEHERWCREKISQGWKYGPARDERRKVHPSLIAWEDPGLSETEKDKDRNTIQQIPRFLALAGFQIYRVTTTAG
;
A
#
# COMPACT_ATOMS: atom_id res chain seq x y z
N MET A 1 -11.87 -18.58 -49.10
CA MET A 1 -11.21 -19.47 -48.12
C MET A 1 -10.75 -18.62 -46.96
N SER A 2 -11.52 -18.70 -45.94
CA SER A 2 -11.47 -17.96 -44.71
C SER A 2 -10.47 -18.60 -43.74
N GLY A 3 -9.59 -17.80 -43.15
CA GLY A 3 -8.70 -18.20 -42.07
C GLY A 3 -8.81 -17.22 -40.90
N THR A 4 -9.75 -17.45 -39.98
CA THR A 4 -9.88 -16.75 -38.72
C THR A 4 -8.90 -17.36 -37.73
N SER A 5 -7.85 -16.62 -37.38
CA SER A 5 -6.93 -16.96 -36.28
C SER A 5 -7.51 -16.46 -34.94
N HIS A 6 -7.98 -17.40 -34.11
CA HIS A 6 -8.31 -17.16 -32.71
C HIS A 6 -7.04 -16.92 -31.90
N LEU A 7 -6.91 -15.72 -31.33
CA LEU A 7 -6.00 -15.44 -30.23
C LEU A 7 -6.54 -16.08 -28.95
N PRO A 8 -5.72 -16.77 -28.15
CA PRO A 8 -6.17 -17.32 -26.86
C PRO A 8 -6.29 -16.22 -25.82
N THR A 9 -7.49 -16.05 -25.31
CA THR A 9 -7.80 -15.28 -24.09
C THR A 9 -7.03 -15.88 -22.92
N GLN A 10 -6.02 -15.19 -22.42
CA GLN A 10 -5.39 -15.50 -21.14
C GLN A 10 -6.38 -15.20 -20.02
N GLN A 11 -6.88 -16.23 -19.38
CA GLN A 11 -7.58 -16.15 -18.10
C GLN A 11 -6.60 -15.64 -17.04
N PRO A 12 -7.01 -14.72 -16.13
CA PRO A 12 -6.18 -14.35 -15.00
C PRO A 12 -6.01 -15.57 -14.10
N ALA A 13 -4.76 -15.86 -13.76
CA ALA A 13 -4.38 -16.95 -12.88
C ALA A 13 -5.15 -16.84 -11.56
N SER A 14 -5.96 -17.86 -11.28
CA SER A 14 -6.62 -18.02 -9.99
C SER A 14 -5.56 -18.12 -8.89
N TYR A 15 -5.60 -17.17 -7.95
CA TYR A 15 -4.78 -17.18 -6.75
C TYR A 15 -5.09 -18.43 -5.93
N ILE A 16 -4.22 -19.41 -5.98
CA ILE A 16 -4.20 -20.55 -5.06
C ILE A 16 -3.44 -20.06 -3.82
N PRO A 17 -4.07 -19.97 -2.64
CA PRO A 17 -3.36 -19.60 -1.42
C PRO A 17 -2.26 -20.61 -1.17
N GLY A 18 -1.02 -20.11 -1.03
CA GLY A 18 0.20 -20.88 -0.97
C GLY A 18 0.15 -22.00 0.06
N SER A 19 0.28 -23.23 -0.42
CA SER A 19 0.23 -24.50 0.30
C SER A 19 1.41 -24.77 1.27
N HIS A 20 2.30 -23.79 1.47
CA HIS A 20 3.53 -24.01 2.26
C HIS A 20 3.38 -23.86 3.78
N ASN A 21 2.26 -23.35 4.30
CA ASN A 21 2.05 -23.20 5.75
C ASN A 21 1.02 -24.17 6.37
N LEU A 22 0.26 -24.89 5.56
CA LEU A 22 -0.72 -25.89 6.03
C LEU A 22 -0.07 -27.01 6.90
N PRO A 23 1.08 -27.58 6.54
CA PRO A 23 1.65 -28.65 7.37
C PRO A 23 2.12 -28.14 8.75
N LYS A 24 2.61 -26.90 8.86
CA LYS A 24 3.09 -26.37 10.15
C LYS A 24 1.95 -26.03 11.12
N LYS A 25 0.80 -25.59 10.64
CA LYS A 25 -0.37 -25.30 11.48
C LYS A 25 -1.00 -26.60 12.00
N LEU A 26 -1.16 -27.59 11.13
CA LEU A 26 -1.68 -28.91 11.48
C LEU A 26 -0.78 -29.63 12.48
N TRP A 27 0.57 -29.53 12.31
CA TRP A 27 1.53 -30.08 13.24
C TRP A 27 1.40 -29.47 14.64
N ARG A 28 1.23 -28.16 14.74
CA ARG A 28 1.11 -27.47 16.03
C ARG A 28 -0.18 -27.82 16.78
N GLU A 29 -1.27 -28.05 16.06
CA GLU A 29 -2.55 -28.47 16.66
C GLU A 29 -2.51 -29.91 17.16
N ILE A 30 -1.70 -30.79 16.56
CA ILE A 30 -1.58 -32.21 16.89
C ILE A 30 -0.43 -32.48 17.88
N GLU A 31 0.56 -31.58 17.96
CA GLU A 31 1.80 -31.75 18.72
C GLU A 31 1.56 -31.99 20.22
N ILE A 32 0.72 -31.18 20.86
CA ILE A 32 0.41 -31.33 22.29
C ILE A 32 -0.43 -32.59 22.56
N PRO A 33 -1.52 -32.85 21.83
CA PRO A 33 -2.25 -34.13 21.99
C PRO A 33 -1.37 -35.37 21.77
N LEU A 34 -0.50 -35.34 20.78
CA LEU A 34 0.42 -36.43 20.50
C LEU A 34 1.41 -36.64 21.64
N LEU A 35 1.96 -35.55 22.20
CA LEU A 35 2.88 -35.64 23.34
C LEU A 35 2.20 -36.23 24.58
N ILE A 36 0.95 -35.83 24.86
CA ILE A 36 0.16 -36.39 25.94
C ILE A 36 -0.10 -37.88 25.71
N LEU A 37 -0.46 -38.26 24.48
CA LEU A 37 -0.68 -39.67 24.11
C LEU A 37 0.60 -40.50 24.30
N LEU A 38 1.74 -40.02 23.83
CA LEU A 38 3.04 -40.69 24.00
C LEU A 38 3.42 -40.84 25.49
N GLY A 39 3.12 -39.81 26.30
CA GLY A 39 3.31 -39.86 27.75
C GLY A 39 2.46 -40.94 28.41
N LEU A 40 1.16 -41.01 28.05
CA LEU A 40 0.27 -42.06 28.55
C LEU A 40 0.70 -43.46 28.12
N VAL A 41 1.04 -43.62 26.84
CA VAL A 41 1.58 -44.92 26.33
C VAL A 41 2.84 -45.33 27.08
N SER A 42 3.73 -44.39 27.36
CA SER A 42 4.96 -44.66 28.12
C SER A 42 4.67 -45.09 29.57
N ILE A 43 3.71 -44.46 30.24
CA ILE A 43 3.29 -44.87 31.60
C ILE A 43 2.73 -46.29 31.59
N VAL A 44 1.86 -46.61 30.61
CA VAL A 44 1.26 -47.94 30.49
C VAL A 44 2.32 -49.02 30.22
N LEU A 45 3.25 -48.75 29.29
CA LEU A 45 4.34 -49.64 29.00
C LEU A 45 5.27 -49.83 30.21
N GLY A 46 5.59 -48.75 30.93
CA GLY A 46 6.37 -48.77 32.14
C GLY A 46 5.70 -49.58 33.24
N PHE A 47 4.40 -49.38 33.44
CA PHE A 47 3.61 -50.14 34.43
C PHE A 47 3.59 -51.65 34.12
N ILE A 48 3.31 -52.04 32.87
CA ILE A 48 3.31 -53.44 32.44
C ILE A 48 4.74 -54.03 32.56
N GLY A 49 5.73 -53.25 32.14
CA GLY A 49 7.12 -53.65 32.20
C GLY A 49 7.63 -53.90 33.62
N PHE A 50 7.31 -53.01 34.58
CA PHE A 50 7.65 -53.22 35.99
C PHE A 50 6.86 -54.35 36.62
N GLN A 51 5.59 -54.55 36.29
CA GLN A 51 4.80 -55.69 36.74
C GLN A 51 5.45 -57.01 36.32
N ARG A 52 5.87 -57.15 35.07
CA ARG A 52 6.57 -58.36 34.57
C ARG A 52 7.94 -58.53 35.19
N TYR A 53 8.67 -57.44 35.37
CA TYR A 53 9.98 -57.46 36.00
C TYR A 53 9.93 -57.98 37.44
N PHE A 54 9.03 -57.41 38.29
CA PHE A 54 8.89 -57.85 39.68
C PHE A 54 8.33 -59.24 39.82
N LEU A 55 7.48 -59.70 38.90
CA LEU A 55 7.06 -61.12 38.85
C LEU A 55 8.21 -62.05 38.53
N ASN A 56 9.12 -61.68 37.63
CA ASN A 56 10.26 -62.49 37.24
C ASN A 56 11.37 -62.53 38.32
N THR A 57 11.49 -61.48 39.15
CA THR A 57 12.48 -61.36 40.21
C THR A 57 11.96 -61.82 41.57
N ALA A 58 10.71 -62.33 41.66
CA ALA A 58 10.00 -62.71 42.88
C ALA A 58 9.91 -61.58 43.94
N GLU A 59 9.97 -60.34 43.52
CA GLU A 59 9.78 -59.16 44.39
C GLU A 59 8.27 -58.81 44.59
N PRO A 60 7.88 -58.23 45.75
CA PRO A 60 6.51 -57.88 46.01
C PRO A 60 6.04 -56.86 44.99
N SER A 61 5.03 -57.21 44.17
CA SER A 61 4.41 -56.34 43.18
C SER A 61 3.07 -55.80 43.72
N SER A 62 2.88 -54.49 43.65
CA SER A 62 1.59 -53.86 43.94
C SER A 62 1.29 -52.80 42.89
N PHE A 63 0.01 -52.53 42.67
CA PHE A 63 -0.43 -51.51 41.69
C PHE A 63 0.25 -50.15 41.92
N GLY A 64 0.27 -49.69 43.18
CA GLY A 64 0.87 -48.41 43.55
C GLY A 64 2.36 -48.33 43.29
N ARG A 65 3.12 -49.43 43.65
CA ARG A 65 4.56 -49.52 43.40
C ARG A 65 4.90 -49.52 41.92
N ASN A 66 4.17 -50.27 41.13
CA ASN A 66 4.41 -50.35 39.68
C ASN A 66 4.10 -49.03 38.99
N LEU A 67 3.01 -48.33 39.38
CA LEU A 67 2.67 -47.03 38.83
C LEU A 67 3.69 -45.98 39.24
N TYR A 68 4.11 -45.95 40.52
CA TYR A 68 5.13 -45.04 40.99
C TYR A 68 6.44 -45.21 40.25
N ALA A 69 6.92 -46.43 40.11
CA ALA A 69 8.14 -46.75 39.35
C ALA A 69 8.03 -46.34 37.86
N ALA A 70 6.85 -46.51 37.23
CA ALA A 70 6.62 -46.05 35.85
C ALA A 70 6.67 -44.51 35.73
N VAL A 71 6.20 -43.78 36.73
CA VAL A 71 6.29 -42.32 36.75
C VAL A 71 7.72 -41.82 37.02
N GLU A 72 8.48 -42.51 37.87
CA GLU A 72 9.90 -42.18 38.12
C GLU A 72 10.79 -42.25 36.87
N LEU A 73 10.38 -43.00 35.83
CA LEU A 73 11.10 -43.02 34.56
C LEU A 73 11.17 -41.65 33.88
N PHE A 74 10.21 -40.78 34.11
CA PHE A 74 10.23 -39.41 33.57
C PHE A 74 11.29 -38.53 34.22
N GLU A 75 11.74 -38.87 35.48
CA GLU A 75 12.79 -38.16 36.19
C GLU A 75 14.19 -38.72 35.94
N LEU A 76 14.38 -39.66 35.01
CA LEU A 76 15.64 -40.38 34.76
C LEU A 76 16.09 -41.25 35.94
N ARG A 77 15.24 -41.49 36.93
CA ARG A 77 15.55 -42.30 38.11
C ARG A 77 15.39 -43.81 37.89
N GLY A 78 14.98 -44.22 36.69
CA GLY A 78 14.87 -45.64 36.31
C GLY A 78 16.21 -46.35 36.28
N GLY A 79 17.05 -46.11 37.29
CA GLY A 79 18.39 -46.56 37.52
C GLY A 79 18.67 -48.02 37.17
N SER A 80 19.75 -48.57 37.51
CA SER A 80 20.23 -49.91 37.20
C SER A 80 19.22 -51.01 37.57
N VAL A 81 18.27 -51.26 36.65
CA VAL A 81 17.41 -52.45 36.71
C VAL A 81 18.25 -53.62 36.18
N PRO A 82 18.54 -54.66 36.99
CA PRO A 82 19.35 -55.81 36.55
C PRO A 82 18.68 -56.59 35.42
N SER A 83 19.46 -57.10 34.49
CA SER A 83 18.96 -58.00 33.43
C SER A 83 18.42 -59.31 33.98
N PRO A 84 17.39 -59.90 33.37
CA PRO A 84 16.78 -59.59 32.11
C PRO A 84 15.63 -58.55 32.24
N ILE A 85 15.66 -57.55 31.37
CA ILE A 85 14.66 -56.44 31.33
C ILE A 85 13.57 -56.76 30.29
N PRO A 86 12.28 -56.73 30.66
CA PRO A 86 11.18 -56.85 29.69
C PRO A 86 11.22 -55.74 28.65
N TRP A 87 10.88 -56.05 27.39
CA TRP A 87 10.98 -55.10 26.30
C TRP A 87 10.08 -53.85 26.48
N GLU A 88 8.93 -54.02 27.15
CA GLU A 88 8.02 -52.91 27.48
C GLU A 88 8.68 -51.90 28.42
N LEU A 89 9.46 -52.40 29.38
CA LEU A 89 10.21 -51.56 30.31
C LEU A 89 11.37 -50.88 29.59
N GLU A 90 12.06 -51.58 28.70
CA GLU A 90 13.16 -51.03 27.93
C GLU A 90 12.68 -49.87 27.02
N VAL A 91 11.56 -50.03 26.32
CA VAL A 91 10.95 -48.94 25.51
C VAL A 91 10.55 -47.76 26.40
N SER A 92 9.89 -48.00 27.53
CA SER A 92 9.45 -46.94 28.42
C SER A 92 10.60 -46.15 29.06
N ARG A 93 11.74 -46.84 29.37
CA ARG A 93 12.96 -46.20 29.91
C ARG A 93 13.57 -45.14 29.00
N TRP A 94 13.40 -45.26 27.69
CA TRP A 94 13.86 -44.27 26.73
C TRP A 94 12.76 -43.28 26.36
N LEU A 95 11.51 -43.74 26.24
CA LEU A 95 10.39 -42.94 25.81
C LEU A 95 9.98 -41.89 26.87
N SER A 96 9.92 -42.27 28.17
CA SER A 96 9.50 -41.37 29.24
C SER A 96 10.41 -40.14 29.37
N PRO A 97 11.75 -40.29 29.47
CA PRO A 97 12.64 -39.13 29.52
C PRO A 97 12.62 -38.31 28.24
N ALA A 98 12.47 -38.92 27.06
CA ALA A 98 12.38 -38.20 25.80
C ALA A 98 11.14 -37.32 25.74
N VAL A 99 9.99 -37.82 26.17
CA VAL A 99 8.72 -37.05 26.27
C VAL A 99 8.88 -35.92 27.29
N ALA A 100 9.45 -36.18 28.47
CA ALA A 100 9.68 -35.16 29.49
C ALA A 100 10.63 -34.05 29.00
N MET A 101 11.74 -34.40 28.37
CA MET A 101 12.70 -33.45 27.84
C MET A 101 12.08 -32.61 26.73
N TYR A 102 11.31 -33.23 25.83
CA TYR A 102 10.61 -32.49 24.77
C TYR A 102 9.56 -31.53 25.33
N ALA A 103 8.80 -31.94 26.36
CA ALA A 103 7.85 -31.04 27.04
C ALA A 103 8.55 -29.84 27.67
N VAL A 104 9.72 -30.04 28.29
CA VAL A 104 10.54 -28.95 28.85
C VAL A 104 11.02 -28.02 27.75
N VAL A 105 11.50 -28.54 26.63
CA VAL A 105 11.95 -27.75 25.48
C VAL A 105 10.79 -26.89 24.92
N LEU A 106 9.60 -27.48 24.76
CA LEU A 106 8.42 -26.75 24.33
C LEU A 106 8.04 -25.63 25.31
N GLY A 107 8.04 -25.90 26.62
CA GLY A 107 7.79 -24.92 27.67
C GLY A 107 8.80 -23.78 27.65
N LEU A 108 10.08 -24.07 27.54
CA LEU A 108 11.14 -23.08 27.40
C LEU A 108 11.00 -22.29 26.11
N ALA A 109 10.71 -22.95 24.99
CA ALA A 109 10.47 -22.26 23.72
C ALA A 109 9.29 -21.27 23.81
N ALA A 110 8.20 -21.65 24.50
CA ALA A 110 7.06 -20.78 24.74
C ALA A 110 7.42 -19.58 25.64
N LEU A 111 8.15 -19.81 26.73
CA LEU A 111 8.61 -18.75 27.65
C LEU A 111 9.58 -17.78 26.97
N PHE A 112 10.49 -18.27 26.16
CA PHE A 112 11.49 -17.44 25.48
C PHE A 112 11.09 -16.96 24.10
N GLN A 113 9.86 -17.20 23.64
CA GLN A 113 9.39 -16.81 22.31
C GLN A 113 9.63 -15.32 22.03
N THR A 114 9.34 -14.44 23.01
CA THR A 114 9.57 -13.00 22.90
C THR A 114 11.07 -12.67 22.79
N GLN A 115 11.91 -13.36 23.56
CA GLN A 115 13.36 -13.15 23.56
C GLN A 115 13.98 -13.59 22.21
N PHE A 116 13.52 -14.70 21.65
CA PHE A 116 13.94 -15.15 20.31
C PHE A 116 13.53 -14.16 19.22
N GLN A 117 12.34 -13.54 19.32
CA GLN A 117 11.93 -12.48 18.38
C GLN A 117 12.85 -11.26 18.48
N LEU A 118 13.21 -10.82 19.70
CA LEU A 118 14.14 -9.71 19.90
C LEU A 118 15.54 -10.03 19.40
N LEU A 119 16.01 -11.26 19.62
CA LEU A 119 17.30 -11.71 19.08
C LEU A 119 17.29 -11.69 17.55
N ARG A 120 16.24 -12.22 16.93
CA ARG A 120 16.06 -12.17 15.47
C ARG A 120 16.06 -10.73 14.96
N LEU A 121 15.40 -9.81 15.66
CA LEU A 121 15.36 -8.40 15.30
C LEU A 121 16.75 -7.76 15.30
N ARG A 122 17.65 -8.17 16.20
CA ARG A 122 19.03 -7.65 16.26
C ARG A 122 19.81 -7.92 14.96
N PHE A 123 19.49 -9.00 14.27
CA PHE A 123 20.13 -9.38 12.99
C PHE A 123 19.30 -8.95 11.76
N THR A 124 18.09 -8.44 11.95
CA THR A 124 17.25 -7.98 10.85
C THR A 124 17.65 -6.58 10.42
N SER A 125 17.85 -6.40 9.12
CA SER A 125 18.13 -5.11 8.47
C SER A 125 17.23 -4.92 7.25
N ARG A 126 17.11 -3.69 6.76
CA ARG A 126 16.26 -3.34 5.60
C ARG A 126 14.78 -3.75 5.77
N HIS A 127 14.31 -3.77 7.01
CA HIS A 127 12.95 -4.12 7.37
C HIS A 127 12.01 -2.91 7.34
N VAL A 128 10.72 -3.19 7.40
CA VAL A 128 9.66 -2.19 7.53
C VAL A 128 9.23 -2.14 8.99
N ILE A 129 9.25 -0.96 9.60
CA ILE A 129 8.67 -0.70 10.92
C ILE A 129 7.26 -0.12 10.70
N LEU A 130 6.27 -0.71 11.35
CA LEU A 130 4.88 -0.26 11.28
C LEU A 130 4.41 0.10 12.71
N CYS A 131 4.02 1.35 12.91
CA CYS A 131 3.50 1.84 14.18
C CYS A 131 1.99 1.95 14.12
N GLY A 132 1.30 1.16 14.97
CA GLY A 132 -0.14 1.01 15.03
C GLY A 132 -0.61 -0.33 14.45
N LEU A 133 -1.20 -1.19 15.30
CA LEU A 133 -1.74 -2.50 14.93
C LEU A 133 -3.29 -2.52 14.99
N GLY A 134 -3.92 -1.40 14.61
CA GLY A 134 -5.34 -1.40 14.31
C GLY A 134 -5.61 -2.15 12.99
N LYS A 135 -6.87 -2.17 12.56
CA LYS A 135 -7.34 -2.85 11.35
C LYS A 135 -6.49 -2.51 10.10
N LYS A 136 -6.22 -1.20 9.88
CA LYS A 136 -5.37 -0.70 8.78
C LYS A 136 -3.94 -1.26 8.86
N GLY A 137 -3.35 -1.17 10.06
CA GLY A 137 -1.98 -1.63 10.30
C GLY A 137 -1.84 -3.14 10.12
N PHE A 138 -2.81 -3.92 10.59
CA PHE A 138 -2.82 -5.37 10.41
C PHE A 138 -2.90 -5.77 8.94
N LEU A 139 -3.81 -5.17 8.16
CA LEU A 139 -3.94 -5.47 6.72
C LEU A 139 -2.66 -5.15 5.97
N LEU A 140 -2.06 -3.98 6.25
CA LEU A 140 -0.81 -3.58 5.64
C LEU A 140 0.37 -4.48 6.05
N ALA A 141 0.48 -4.83 7.34
CA ALA A 141 1.52 -5.75 7.82
C ALA A 141 1.43 -7.13 7.17
N LYS A 142 0.20 -7.66 7.04
CA LYS A 142 -0.09 -8.93 6.37
C LYS A 142 0.30 -8.87 4.89
N ALA A 143 -0.09 -7.81 4.18
CA ALA A 143 0.22 -7.63 2.77
C ALA A 143 1.74 -7.49 2.53
N LEU A 144 2.44 -6.68 3.31
CA LEU A 144 3.90 -6.53 3.26
C LEU A 144 4.62 -7.86 3.52
N ARG A 145 4.11 -8.64 4.50
CA ARG A 145 4.69 -9.95 4.80
C ARG A 145 4.48 -10.95 3.68
N ALA A 146 3.34 -10.91 3.00
CA ALA A 146 3.05 -11.76 1.86
C ALA A 146 4.00 -11.50 0.68
N GLU A 147 4.44 -10.26 0.48
CA GLU A 147 5.47 -9.89 -0.52
C GLU A 147 6.91 -10.16 -0.05
N GLY A 148 7.10 -10.75 1.13
CA GLY A 148 8.40 -11.18 1.63
C GLY A 148 9.16 -10.12 2.43
N PHE A 149 8.60 -8.94 2.68
CA PHE A 149 9.27 -7.93 3.51
C PHE A 149 9.40 -8.41 4.96
N PRO A 150 10.55 -8.21 5.61
CA PRO A 150 10.66 -8.34 7.06
C PRO A 150 9.89 -7.20 7.72
N VAL A 151 8.88 -7.52 8.54
CA VAL A 151 8.01 -6.52 9.19
C VAL A 151 8.17 -6.57 10.70
N VAL A 152 8.29 -5.39 11.31
CA VAL A 152 8.28 -5.16 12.75
C VAL A 152 7.11 -4.23 13.07
N VAL A 153 6.19 -4.69 13.91
CA VAL A 153 5.02 -3.91 14.33
C VAL A 153 5.21 -3.40 15.74
N ILE A 154 4.90 -2.14 15.97
CA ILE A 154 4.87 -1.49 17.30
C ILE A 154 3.42 -1.13 17.61
N ASP A 155 2.92 -1.58 18.76
CA ASP A 155 1.59 -1.23 19.25
C ASP A 155 1.62 -1.09 20.78
N PRO A 156 0.98 -0.08 21.38
CA PRO A 156 0.97 0.10 22.81
C PRO A 156 0.20 -1.00 23.55
N ASP A 157 -0.82 -1.59 22.91
CA ASP A 157 -1.59 -2.69 23.48
C ASP A 157 -0.90 -4.04 23.24
N GLY A 158 -0.27 -4.57 24.28
CA GLY A 158 0.36 -5.90 24.24
C GLY A 158 -0.61 -7.05 24.03
N ASN A 159 -1.91 -6.84 24.30
CA ASN A 159 -2.99 -7.82 24.16
C ASN A 159 -3.85 -7.59 22.90
N ASN A 160 -3.38 -6.76 21.98
CA ASN A 160 -4.07 -6.48 20.74
C ASN A 160 -4.46 -7.79 20.02
N PRO A 161 -5.73 -7.97 19.58
CA PRO A 161 -6.22 -9.21 18.98
C PRO A 161 -5.43 -9.66 17.73
N TYR A 162 -4.84 -8.72 17.00
CA TYR A 162 -4.03 -9.03 15.81
C TYR A 162 -2.61 -9.50 16.14
N THR A 163 -2.14 -9.32 17.38
CA THR A 163 -0.76 -9.65 17.79
C THR A 163 -0.45 -11.12 17.57
N GLN A 164 -1.37 -12.02 17.94
CA GLN A 164 -1.18 -13.46 17.79
C GLN A 164 -1.08 -13.85 16.31
N VAL A 165 -1.98 -13.33 15.47
CA VAL A 165 -2.00 -13.60 14.03
C VAL A 165 -0.72 -13.08 13.36
N CYS A 166 -0.24 -11.89 13.74
CA CYS A 166 1.02 -11.34 13.26
C CYS A 166 2.20 -12.27 13.59
N ARG A 167 2.27 -12.81 14.80
CA ARG A 167 3.31 -13.76 15.21
C ARG A 167 3.28 -15.05 14.39
N GLU A 168 2.10 -15.57 14.10
CA GLU A 168 1.92 -16.77 13.25
C GLU A 168 2.38 -16.52 11.80
N LEU A 169 2.20 -15.30 11.29
CA LEU A 169 2.73 -14.87 10.00
C LEU A 169 4.24 -14.59 10.01
N GLY A 170 4.90 -14.72 11.17
CA GLY A 170 6.33 -14.44 11.33
C GLY A 170 6.67 -12.95 11.33
N ILE A 171 5.71 -12.09 11.67
CA ILE A 171 5.86 -10.65 11.90
C ILE A 171 6.33 -10.46 13.35
N ILE A 172 7.35 -9.64 13.56
CA ILE A 172 7.86 -9.32 14.89
C ILE A 172 6.96 -8.24 15.51
N THR A 173 6.42 -8.50 16.70
CA THR A 173 5.56 -7.55 17.43
C THR A 173 6.25 -7.03 18.67
N LEU A 174 6.27 -5.72 18.87
CA LEU A 174 6.81 -5.02 20.01
C LEU A 174 5.68 -4.28 20.73
N ALA A 175 5.42 -4.63 21.98
CA ALA A 175 4.53 -3.85 22.83
C ALA A 175 5.24 -2.56 23.28
N GLY A 176 4.61 -1.42 23.05
CA GLY A 176 5.11 -0.10 23.43
C GLY A 176 4.59 1.02 22.53
N ASP A 177 4.81 2.24 22.99
CA ASP A 177 4.41 3.44 22.25
C ASP A 177 5.44 3.78 21.17
N GLY A 178 4.98 3.94 19.93
CA GLY A 178 5.84 4.35 18.79
C GLY A 178 6.45 5.74 18.96
N ARG A 179 5.94 6.58 19.86
CA ARG A 179 6.52 7.89 20.22
C ARG A 179 7.72 7.77 21.16
N ASP A 180 7.92 6.59 21.77
CA ASP A 180 9.06 6.35 22.66
C ASP A 180 10.32 6.03 21.83
N GLU A 181 11.35 6.85 21.99
CA GLU A 181 12.63 6.66 21.31
C GLU A 181 13.28 5.32 21.65
N PHE A 182 13.11 4.81 22.87
CA PHE A 182 13.64 3.51 23.27
C PHE A 182 12.99 2.38 22.45
N ILE A 183 11.67 2.43 22.26
CA ILE A 183 10.93 1.46 21.46
C ILE A 183 11.34 1.52 19.98
N LEU A 184 11.47 2.73 19.39
CA LEU A 184 11.96 2.90 18.03
C LEU A 184 13.39 2.39 17.84
N ARG A 185 14.28 2.62 18.82
CA ARG A 185 15.66 2.06 18.81
C ARG A 185 15.64 0.54 18.89
N LYS A 186 14.79 -0.02 19.76
CA LYS A 186 14.57 -1.47 19.92
C LYS A 186 14.03 -2.08 18.62
N ALA A 187 13.12 -1.39 17.93
CA ALA A 187 12.63 -1.78 16.62
C ALA A 187 13.68 -1.69 15.51
N GLY A 188 14.84 -1.10 15.76
CA GLY A 188 15.95 -1.02 14.81
C GLY A 188 15.78 0.08 13.76
N VAL A 189 15.19 1.24 14.10
CA VAL A 189 14.92 2.36 13.17
C VAL A 189 16.14 2.78 12.35
N ARG A 190 17.36 2.69 12.89
CA ARG A 190 18.61 2.99 12.18
C ARG A 190 18.97 2.00 11.07
N ARG A 191 18.36 0.81 11.05
CA ARG A 191 18.60 -0.27 10.07
C ARG A 191 17.39 -0.54 9.18
N ALA A 192 16.23 0.06 9.52
CA ALA A 192 15.01 -0.05 8.75
C ALA A 192 15.11 0.73 7.44
N ASN A 193 14.50 0.26 6.37
CA ASN A 193 14.34 1.01 5.12
C ASN A 193 13.08 1.87 5.14
N HIS A 194 12.04 1.38 5.80
CA HIS A 194 10.76 2.06 5.85
C HIS A 194 10.25 2.12 7.28
N LEU A 195 9.60 3.24 7.60
CA LEU A 195 8.78 3.41 8.80
C LEU A 195 7.41 3.90 8.36
N ILE A 196 6.36 3.22 8.80
CA ILE A 196 4.97 3.60 8.50
C ILE A 196 4.27 3.91 9.82
N ALA A 197 3.81 5.14 9.99
CA ALA A 197 2.98 5.54 11.12
C ALA A 197 1.51 5.55 10.69
N ILE A 198 0.70 4.62 11.26
CA ILE A 198 -0.70 4.38 10.89
C ILE A 198 -1.60 4.22 12.12
N CYS A 199 -1.27 4.92 13.19
CA CYS A 199 -2.09 5.00 14.40
C CYS A 199 -3.41 5.72 14.14
N GLY A 200 -4.32 5.68 15.12
CA GLY A 200 -5.65 6.28 15.00
C GLY A 200 -5.68 7.81 14.97
N GLU A 201 -4.61 8.48 15.41
CA GLU A 201 -4.52 9.94 15.55
C GLU A 201 -3.41 10.52 14.67
N ASP A 202 -3.72 11.57 13.91
CA ASP A 202 -2.81 12.24 12.99
C ASP A 202 -1.60 12.85 13.73
N GLY A 203 -1.83 13.47 14.89
CA GLY A 203 -0.77 14.05 15.72
C GLY A 203 0.24 13.00 16.21
N THR A 204 -0.25 11.83 16.63
CA THR A 204 0.58 10.70 17.06
C THR A 204 1.44 10.20 15.90
N ASN A 205 0.88 10.08 14.69
CA ASN A 205 1.61 9.64 13.50
C ASN A 205 2.73 10.63 13.12
N ALA A 206 2.44 11.93 13.18
CA ALA A 206 3.43 12.98 12.91
C ALA A 206 4.55 12.98 13.96
N GLU A 207 4.22 12.81 15.26
CA GLU A 207 5.21 12.75 16.34
C GLU A 207 6.17 11.56 16.17
N ILE A 208 5.67 10.38 15.82
CA ILE A 208 6.47 9.19 15.52
C ILE A 208 7.50 9.50 14.44
N ALA A 209 7.07 10.13 13.34
CA ALA A 209 7.96 10.49 12.23
C ALA A 209 9.06 11.46 12.66
N MET A 210 8.73 12.48 13.47
CA MET A 210 9.70 13.45 13.97
C MET A 210 10.71 12.82 14.93
N LYS A 211 10.27 11.89 15.80
CA LYS A 211 11.18 11.12 16.67
C LYS A 211 12.10 10.22 15.85
N ALA A 212 11.57 9.52 14.83
CA ALA A 212 12.37 8.71 13.91
C ALA A 212 13.44 9.54 13.20
N ARG A 213 13.09 10.74 12.67
CA ARG A 213 14.04 11.67 12.04
C ARG A 213 15.20 12.02 12.96
N ARG A 214 14.92 12.33 14.25
CA ARG A 214 15.98 12.64 15.23
C ARG A 214 16.90 11.46 15.48
N LEU A 215 16.34 10.24 15.56
CA LEU A 215 17.11 9.03 15.86
C LEU A 215 18.06 8.60 14.74
N ILE A 216 17.78 8.96 13.50
CA ILE A 216 18.61 8.59 12.34
C ILE A 216 19.66 9.64 11.98
N SER A 217 19.70 10.81 12.65
CA SER A 217 20.76 11.78 12.44
C SER A 217 22.11 11.09 12.65
N GLY A 218 23.02 11.20 11.66
CA GLY A 218 24.30 10.48 11.63
C GLY A 218 24.25 9.04 11.09
N ARG A 219 23.15 8.62 10.43
CA ARG A 219 23.09 7.37 9.67
C ARG A 219 24.10 7.41 8.52
N ARG A 220 24.97 6.39 8.45
CA ARG A 220 26.09 6.37 7.50
C ARG A 220 25.74 5.82 6.12
N LYS A 221 24.66 5.03 5.96
CA LYS A 221 24.26 4.40 4.69
C LYS A 221 22.75 4.29 4.56
N GLY A 222 22.25 4.71 3.41
CA GLY A 222 20.86 4.55 2.98
C GLY A 222 19.90 5.57 3.61
N GLU A 223 18.76 5.72 3.02
CA GLU A 223 17.66 6.59 3.43
C GLU A 223 16.62 5.80 4.25
N LEU A 224 16.00 6.42 5.25
CA LEU A 224 14.78 5.93 5.89
C LEU A 224 13.59 6.63 5.24
N LYS A 225 12.77 5.89 4.53
CA LYS A 225 11.49 6.39 4.02
C LYS A 225 10.44 6.30 5.13
N CYS A 226 9.89 7.43 5.53
CA CYS A 226 8.87 7.52 6.57
C CYS A 226 7.54 7.90 5.92
N THR A 227 6.56 7.01 5.97
CA THR A 227 5.21 7.22 5.43
C THR A 227 4.23 7.42 6.57
N VAL A 228 3.55 8.57 6.59
CA VAL A 228 2.67 9.00 7.67
C VAL A 228 1.23 9.01 7.20
N HIS A 229 0.37 8.26 7.88
CA HIS A 229 -1.07 8.31 7.64
C HIS A 229 -1.66 9.58 8.24
N ILE A 230 -2.35 10.36 7.41
CA ILE A 230 -3.15 11.51 7.82
C ILE A 230 -4.60 11.23 7.45
N GLN A 231 -5.45 11.17 8.45
CA GLN A 231 -6.87 10.85 8.29
C GLN A 231 -7.68 12.03 7.78
N ASP A 232 -7.37 13.25 8.25
CA ASP A 232 -8.02 14.47 7.80
C ASP A 232 -7.52 14.85 6.40
N PRO A 233 -8.41 14.88 5.38
CA PRO A 233 -8.00 15.18 4.01
C PRO A 233 -7.46 16.60 3.83
N LYS A 234 -7.96 17.59 4.60
CA LYS A 234 -7.50 19.00 4.50
C LYS A 234 -6.10 19.13 5.10
N LEU A 235 -5.87 18.53 6.27
CA LEU A 235 -4.55 18.50 6.89
C LEU A 235 -3.55 17.74 6.01
N TRP A 236 -3.96 16.63 5.40
CA TRP A 236 -3.13 15.88 4.47
C TRP A 236 -2.68 16.73 3.26
N ILE A 237 -3.60 17.50 2.68
CA ILE A 237 -3.29 18.39 1.56
C ILE A 237 -2.27 19.46 1.97
N LEU A 238 -2.43 20.07 3.16
CA LEU A 238 -1.50 21.08 3.68
C LEU A 238 -0.11 20.49 3.94
N LEU A 239 -0.04 19.30 4.51
CA LEU A 239 1.24 18.64 4.80
C LEU A 239 1.98 18.22 3.53
N ARG A 240 1.25 17.83 2.48
CA ARG A 240 1.86 17.50 1.18
C ARG A 240 2.53 18.71 0.50
N GLN A 241 2.10 19.92 0.76
CA GLN A 241 2.78 21.13 0.27
C GLN A 241 4.21 21.22 0.79
N HIS A 242 4.45 20.76 2.01
CA HIS A 242 5.78 20.79 2.63
C HIS A 242 6.70 19.62 2.22
N GLU A 243 6.20 18.58 1.56
CA GLU A 243 7.03 17.45 1.11
C GLU A 243 8.10 17.90 0.11
N PHE A 244 7.76 18.82 -0.80
CA PHE A 244 8.68 19.35 -1.81
C PHE A 244 9.56 20.50 -1.30
N ALA A 245 9.14 21.22 -0.26
CA ALA A 245 9.88 22.34 0.32
C ALA A 245 10.95 21.90 1.34
N ALA A 246 10.89 20.66 1.86
CA ALA A 246 11.81 20.19 2.88
C ALA A 246 13.24 20.05 2.31
N GLU A 247 14.22 20.66 2.98
CA GLU A 247 15.64 20.42 2.68
C GLU A 247 15.94 18.92 2.66
N LYS A 248 16.57 18.45 1.59
CA LYS A 248 17.00 17.06 1.44
C LYS A 248 17.91 16.65 2.60
N SER A 249 17.38 15.85 3.50
CA SER A 249 18.20 15.05 4.38
C SER A 249 18.56 13.77 3.61
N GLN A 250 19.83 13.56 3.31
CA GLN A 250 20.31 12.32 2.66
C GLN A 250 19.94 11.03 3.41
N ALA A 251 19.42 11.15 4.63
CA ALA A 251 19.12 10.02 5.50
C ALA A 251 17.62 9.82 5.76
N PHE A 252 16.74 10.78 5.43
CA PHE A 252 15.34 10.77 5.79
C PHE A 252 14.43 11.37 4.72
N ARG A 253 13.45 10.61 4.28
CA ARG A 253 12.36 11.07 3.40
C ARG A 253 11.04 10.93 4.15
N LEU A 254 10.21 11.96 4.08
CA LEU A 254 8.89 12.02 4.69
C LEU A 254 7.82 12.09 3.59
N ASP A 255 6.92 11.12 3.57
CA ASP A 255 5.77 11.07 2.67
C ASP A 255 4.48 10.97 3.50
N PHE A 256 3.40 11.57 3.00
CA PHE A 256 2.08 11.50 3.63
C PHE A 256 1.09 10.74 2.76
N PHE A 257 0.25 9.92 3.35
CA PHE A 257 -0.82 9.27 2.63
C PHE A 257 -2.15 9.38 3.34
N ASN A 258 -3.23 9.32 2.55
CA ASN A 258 -4.60 9.30 3.03
C ASN A 258 -5.32 8.10 2.42
N VAL A 259 -5.97 7.29 3.26
CA VAL A 259 -6.66 6.06 2.85
C VAL A 259 -7.80 6.36 1.87
N TYR A 260 -8.53 7.45 2.07
CA TYR A 260 -9.67 7.81 1.21
C TYR A 260 -9.21 8.29 -0.17
N ALA A 261 -8.16 9.09 -0.23
CA ALA A 261 -7.58 9.55 -1.50
C ALA A 261 -6.97 8.39 -2.30
N GLN A 262 -6.29 7.45 -1.62
CA GLN A 262 -5.78 6.23 -2.25
C GLN A 262 -6.93 5.33 -2.73
N GLY A 263 -7.96 5.16 -1.89
CA GLY A 263 -9.15 4.39 -2.24
C GLY A 263 -9.88 4.95 -3.45
N ALA A 264 -10.10 6.27 -3.52
CA ALA A 264 -10.73 6.92 -4.65
C ALA A 264 -9.93 6.74 -5.95
N ARG A 265 -8.59 6.89 -5.90
CA ARG A 265 -7.72 6.65 -7.05
C ARG A 265 -7.76 5.21 -7.53
N GLN A 266 -7.72 4.25 -6.59
CA GLN A 266 -7.78 2.83 -6.93
C GLN A 266 -9.15 2.47 -7.50
N LEU A 267 -10.23 3.00 -6.93
CA LEU A 267 -11.59 2.78 -7.40
C LEU A 267 -11.76 3.24 -8.85
N LEU A 268 -11.30 4.44 -9.17
CA LEU A 268 -11.35 4.97 -10.55
C LEU A 268 -10.37 4.28 -11.50
N LYS A 269 -9.30 3.67 -11.00
CA LYS A 269 -8.40 2.84 -11.82
C LYS A 269 -9.04 1.50 -12.18
N ASP A 270 -9.72 0.87 -11.22
CA ASP A 270 -10.37 -0.43 -11.41
C ASP A 270 -11.69 -0.29 -12.21
N PHE A 271 -12.34 0.86 -12.09
CA PHE A 271 -13.60 1.21 -12.77
C PHE A 271 -13.47 2.57 -13.44
N PRO A 272 -12.75 2.65 -14.56
CA PRO A 272 -12.48 3.91 -15.24
C PRO A 272 -13.75 4.53 -15.81
N ILE A 273 -13.84 5.87 -15.74
CA ILE A 273 -14.91 6.63 -16.37
C ILE A 273 -14.72 6.48 -17.89
N ALA A 274 -15.70 5.86 -18.55
CA ALA A 274 -15.62 5.61 -19.99
C ALA A 274 -15.65 6.92 -20.77
N GLU A 275 -14.66 7.12 -21.64
CA GLU A 275 -14.67 8.21 -22.59
C GLU A 275 -15.74 7.92 -23.66
N PRO A 276 -16.56 8.93 -24.07
CA PRO A 276 -17.53 8.75 -25.15
C PRO A 276 -16.84 8.39 -26.47
N VAL A 277 -17.34 7.35 -27.13
CA VAL A 277 -16.78 6.90 -28.44
C VAL A 277 -17.07 7.93 -29.51
N SER A 278 -16.03 8.36 -30.21
CA SER A 278 -16.08 9.33 -31.31
C SER A 278 -17.04 8.84 -32.42
N GLY A 279 -18.02 9.67 -32.80
CA GLY A 279 -18.87 9.41 -33.99
C GLY A 279 -20.37 9.18 -33.74
N LYS A 280 -20.82 9.01 -32.50
CA LYS A 280 -22.25 9.09 -32.12
C LYS A 280 -22.44 10.30 -31.22
N ARG A 281 -23.65 10.90 -31.17
CA ARG A 281 -23.98 12.02 -30.26
C ARG A 281 -23.41 11.72 -28.87
N THR A 282 -22.27 12.34 -28.57
CA THR A 282 -21.47 12.07 -27.39
C THR A 282 -22.11 12.77 -26.20
N LEU A 283 -22.91 12.04 -25.44
CA LEU A 283 -23.36 12.51 -24.12
C LEU A 283 -22.19 12.30 -23.15
N ALA A 284 -21.94 13.29 -22.29
CA ALA A 284 -20.99 13.15 -21.20
C ALA A 284 -21.41 11.97 -20.29
N PRO A 285 -20.48 11.19 -19.73
CA PRO A 285 -20.83 10.17 -18.73
C PRO A 285 -21.46 10.82 -17.51
N HIS A 286 -22.37 10.08 -16.89
CA HIS A 286 -23.10 10.52 -15.72
C HIS A 286 -22.75 9.58 -14.55
N LEU A 287 -22.26 10.15 -13.46
CA LEU A 287 -21.94 9.44 -12.22
C LEU A 287 -22.99 9.75 -11.15
N LEU A 288 -23.35 8.77 -10.35
CA LEU A 288 -24.17 8.97 -9.15
C LEU A 288 -23.32 8.66 -7.92
N VAL A 289 -23.13 9.65 -7.06
CA VAL A 289 -22.36 9.52 -5.80
C VAL A 289 -23.33 9.64 -4.63
N ILE A 290 -23.43 8.56 -3.83
CA ILE A 290 -24.29 8.50 -2.65
C ILE A 290 -23.42 8.49 -1.40
N GLY A 291 -23.57 9.52 -0.56
CA GLY A 291 -22.70 9.78 0.58
C GLY A 291 -21.48 10.60 0.20
N LEU A 292 -21.53 11.92 0.42
CA LEU A 292 -20.42 12.84 0.21
C LEU A 292 -19.60 12.99 1.50
N GLY A 293 -19.21 11.84 2.09
CA GLY A 293 -18.23 11.75 3.16
C GLY A 293 -16.80 11.81 2.61
N ARG A 294 -15.80 11.46 3.43
CA ARG A 294 -14.37 11.55 3.08
C ARG A 294 -14.03 10.84 1.77
N LEU A 295 -14.57 9.64 1.52
CA LEU A 295 -14.35 8.90 0.26
C LEU A 295 -15.07 9.59 -0.91
N GLY A 296 -16.34 9.99 -0.73
CA GLY A 296 -17.14 10.64 -1.77
C GLY A 296 -16.53 11.95 -2.25
N GLU A 297 -16.04 12.80 -1.34
CA GLU A 297 -15.32 14.03 -1.67
C GLU A 297 -14.06 13.74 -2.49
N GLN A 298 -13.25 12.78 -2.06
CA GLN A 298 -12.04 12.40 -2.80
C GLN A 298 -12.37 11.79 -4.16
N LEU A 299 -13.47 11.06 -4.28
CA LEU A 299 -13.93 10.51 -5.55
C LEU A 299 -14.30 11.63 -6.53
N VAL A 300 -15.06 12.65 -6.09
CA VAL A 300 -15.39 13.82 -6.92
C VAL A 300 -14.13 14.54 -7.39
N ILE A 301 -13.18 14.81 -6.48
CA ILE A 301 -11.92 15.49 -6.81
C ILE A 301 -11.12 14.68 -7.85
N HIS A 302 -10.96 13.38 -7.65
CA HIS A 302 -10.19 12.55 -8.57
C HIS A 302 -10.91 12.31 -9.91
N SER A 303 -12.24 12.23 -9.92
CA SER A 303 -13.05 12.17 -11.15
C SER A 303 -12.87 13.43 -11.99
N ALA A 304 -12.96 14.61 -11.35
CA ALA A 304 -12.73 15.88 -12.02
C ALA A 304 -11.32 15.96 -12.63
N ARG A 305 -10.29 15.56 -11.89
CA ARG A 305 -8.89 15.53 -12.38
C ARG A 305 -8.71 14.63 -13.60
N GLN A 306 -9.28 13.44 -13.58
CA GLN A 306 -9.22 12.51 -14.73
C GLN A 306 -9.93 13.09 -15.95
N TRP A 307 -10.98 13.88 -15.73
CA TRP A 307 -11.79 14.42 -16.81
C TRP A 307 -11.20 15.67 -17.47
N VAL A 308 -10.22 16.36 -16.87
CA VAL A 308 -9.60 17.58 -17.41
C VAL A 308 -9.18 17.41 -18.87
N SER A 309 -8.34 16.42 -19.16
CA SER A 309 -7.82 16.23 -20.51
C SER A 309 -8.90 15.93 -21.56
N PHE A 310 -9.99 15.27 -21.18
CA PHE A 310 -11.12 15.02 -22.06
C PHE A 310 -11.96 16.30 -22.25
N HIS A 311 -12.21 17.04 -21.18
CA HIS A 311 -12.89 18.32 -21.22
C HIS A 311 -12.17 19.32 -22.12
N GLU A 312 -10.85 19.43 -22.03
CA GLU A 312 -10.05 20.32 -22.89
C GLU A 312 -10.19 20.00 -24.39
N LYS A 313 -10.30 18.72 -24.74
CA LYS A 313 -10.46 18.28 -26.14
C LYS A 313 -11.87 18.47 -26.68
N THR A 314 -12.90 18.34 -25.84
CA THR A 314 -14.30 18.20 -26.28
C THR A 314 -15.22 19.32 -25.79
N GLY A 315 -14.82 20.04 -24.75
CA GLY A 315 -15.68 21.00 -24.04
C GLY A 315 -16.79 20.35 -23.19
N LEU A 316 -16.87 19.01 -23.14
CA LEU A 316 -17.92 18.32 -22.41
C LEU A 316 -17.57 18.23 -20.93
N LYS A 317 -18.51 18.61 -20.06
CA LYS A 317 -18.38 18.46 -18.61
C LYS A 317 -18.88 17.11 -18.15
N LEU A 318 -18.25 16.57 -17.08
CA LEU A 318 -18.68 15.35 -16.41
C LEU A 318 -19.93 15.67 -15.57
N LEU A 319 -21.03 14.94 -15.77
CA LEU A 319 -22.23 15.10 -14.98
C LEU A 319 -22.14 14.22 -13.73
N ILE A 320 -22.30 14.81 -12.54
CA ILE A 320 -22.26 14.11 -11.26
C ILE A 320 -23.54 14.42 -10.46
N SER A 321 -24.39 13.41 -10.27
CA SER A 321 -25.48 13.49 -9.30
C SER A 321 -24.97 13.14 -7.91
N VAL A 322 -25.26 13.96 -6.92
CA VAL A 322 -24.80 13.79 -5.53
C VAL A 322 -25.96 13.67 -4.59
N VAL A 323 -26.00 12.60 -3.80
CA VAL A 323 -26.99 12.36 -2.75
C VAL A 323 -26.31 12.38 -1.38
N ASP A 324 -26.57 13.43 -0.61
CA ASP A 324 -26.06 13.59 0.77
C ASP A 324 -26.91 14.68 1.45
N PRO A 325 -27.28 14.56 2.73
CA PRO A 325 -28.07 15.61 3.41
C PRO A 325 -27.46 17.01 3.35
N ASN A 326 -26.12 17.09 3.27
CA ASN A 326 -25.37 18.35 3.18
C ASN A 326 -24.75 18.57 1.80
N ALA A 327 -25.25 17.92 0.74
CA ALA A 327 -24.64 17.91 -0.60
C ALA A 327 -24.38 19.32 -1.13
N GLN A 328 -25.35 20.23 -1.02
CA GLN A 328 -25.22 21.61 -1.51
C GLN A 328 -24.00 22.31 -0.90
N ARG A 329 -23.92 22.36 0.43
CA ARG A 329 -22.81 23.02 1.14
C ARG A 329 -21.45 22.39 0.85
N LYS A 330 -21.41 21.05 0.76
CA LYS A 330 -20.17 20.33 0.49
C LYS A 330 -19.67 20.57 -0.92
N ILE A 331 -20.54 20.52 -1.93
CA ILE A 331 -20.18 20.80 -3.33
C ILE A 331 -19.73 22.25 -3.50
N GLU A 332 -20.44 23.22 -2.91
CA GLU A 332 -20.01 24.63 -2.91
C GLU A 332 -18.60 24.79 -2.33
N GLY A 333 -18.32 24.14 -1.18
CA GLY A 333 -16.99 24.14 -0.57
C GLY A 333 -15.93 23.50 -1.48
N LEU A 334 -16.24 22.36 -2.11
CA LEU A 334 -15.32 21.72 -3.06
C LEU A 334 -15.05 22.61 -4.29
N CYS A 335 -16.04 23.28 -4.84
CA CYS A 335 -15.86 24.20 -5.96
C CYS A 335 -15.02 25.43 -5.57
N GLN A 336 -15.16 25.94 -4.35
CA GLN A 336 -14.33 27.02 -3.82
C GLN A 336 -12.87 26.57 -3.63
N ASP A 337 -12.65 25.38 -3.07
CA ASP A 337 -11.32 24.85 -2.81
C ASP A 337 -10.61 24.37 -4.10
N TYR A 338 -11.37 23.99 -5.15
CA TYR A 338 -10.88 23.39 -6.39
C TYR A 338 -11.60 23.98 -7.62
N SER A 339 -11.06 25.03 -8.23
CA SER A 339 -11.65 25.66 -9.41
C SER A 339 -11.75 24.70 -10.61
N LEU A 340 -10.92 23.68 -10.66
CA LEU A 340 -10.98 22.63 -11.68
C LEU A 340 -12.33 21.87 -11.66
N ILE A 341 -12.95 21.68 -10.49
CA ILE A 341 -14.23 20.96 -10.35
C ILE A 341 -15.35 21.75 -11.03
N GLU A 342 -15.46 23.05 -10.74
CA GLU A 342 -16.46 23.93 -11.34
C GLU A 342 -16.33 24.00 -12.88
N ARG A 343 -15.10 23.93 -13.38
CA ARG A 343 -14.81 23.99 -14.82
C ARG A 343 -15.12 22.70 -15.55
N THR A 344 -14.84 21.56 -14.94
CA THR A 344 -14.90 20.25 -15.60
C THR A 344 -16.14 19.42 -15.29
N CYS A 345 -16.89 19.79 -14.23
CA CYS A 345 -18.07 19.04 -13.78
C CYS A 345 -19.32 19.91 -13.75
N ASP A 346 -20.47 19.28 -14.01
CA ASP A 346 -21.80 19.81 -13.71
C ASP A 346 -22.44 18.90 -12.64
N PHE A 347 -23.21 19.50 -11.73
CA PHE A 347 -23.78 18.78 -10.59
C PHE A 347 -25.31 18.77 -10.60
N GLU A 348 -25.90 17.61 -10.31
CA GLU A 348 -27.27 17.47 -9.87
C GLU A 348 -27.28 17.16 -8.37
N ILE A 349 -27.76 18.09 -7.56
CA ILE A 349 -27.64 18.03 -6.11
C ILE A 349 -28.96 17.56 -5.49
N HIS A 350 -28.91 16.47 -4.75
CA HIS A 350 -30.04 15.91 -4.01
C HIS A 350 -29.71 15.96 -2.51
N PRO A 351 -30.18 17.00 -1.77
CA PRO A 351 -29.90 17.15 -0.34
C PRO A 351 -30.85 16.27 0.50
N ILE A 352 -30.78 14.96 0.29
CA ILE A 352 -31.64 13.96 0.91
C ILE A 352 -30.80 12.87 1.57
N ASP A 353 -31.34 12.28 2.64
CA ASP A 353 -30.77 11.11 3.28
C ASP A 353 -31.15 9.86 2.49
N SER A 354 -30.19 8.98 2.23
CA SER A 354 -30.43 7.72 1.50
C SER A 354 -31.37 6.74 2.22
N SER A 355 -31.54 6.90 3.53
CA SER A 355 -32.52 6.12 4.33
C SER A 355 -33.91 6.75 4.35
N SER A 356 -34.08 7.94 3.77
CA SER A 356 -35.35 8.67 3.80
C SER A 356 -36.38 8.13 2.80
N PRO A 357 -37.70 8.33 3.08
CA PRO A 357 -38.74 8.02 2.10
C PRO A 357 -38.63 8.83 0.81
N GLU A 358 -38.03 10.02 0.87
CA GLU A 358 -37.78 10.86 -0.30
C GLU A 358 -36.80 10.23 -1.26
N PHE A 359 -35.72 9.63 -0.75
CA PHE A 359 -34.77 8.88 -1.57
C PHE A 359 -35.47 7.75 -2.32
N HIS A 360 -36.37 7.02 -1.65
CA HIS A 360 -37.11 5.93 -2.26
C HIS A 360 -38.12 6.39 -3.34
N ARG A 361 -38.53 7.65 -3.34
CA ARG A 361 -39.42 8.25 -4.37
C ARG A 361 -38.63 8.86 -5.52
N THR A 362 -37.36 9.17 -5.32
CA THR A 362 -36.53 9.84 -6.35
C THR A 362 -36.24 8.86 -7.49
N LYS A 363 -36.43 9.36 -8.69
CA LYS A 363 -36.28 8.60 -9.93
C LYS A 363 -34.93 8.89 -10.57
N PHE A 364 -33.86 8.35 -10.06
CA PHE A 364 -32.48 8.57 -10.54
C PHE A 364 -32.27 8.02 -11.96
N PHE A 365 -33.00 6.96 -12.34
CA PHE A 365 -32.79 6.25 -13.60
C PHE A 365 -33.83 6.60 -14.68
N ASP A 366 -34.84 7.42 -14.36
CA ASP A 366 -35.83 7.86 -15.33
C ASP A 366 -35.21 8.85 -16.32
N ILE A 367 -35.01 8.40 -17.53
CA ILE A 367 -34.49 9.20 -18.64
C ILE A 367 -35.62 10.07 -19.17
N GLN A 368 -35.81 11.27 -18.62
CA GLN A 368 -36.62 12.31 -19.22
C GLN A 368 -35.74 13.24 -20.06
N GLY A 369 -35.83 13.13 -21.38
CA GLY A 369 -35.11 13.99 -22.30
C GLY A 369 -33.72 13.44 -22.72
N ASN A 370 -32.86 14.32 -23.20
CA ASN A 370 -31.52 14.04 -23.76
C ASN A 370 -30.42 13.86 -22.69
N LYS A 371 -30.78 13.44 -21.46
CA LYS A 371 -29.81 13.25 -20.36
C LYS A 371 -29.02 11.95 -20.55
N ALA A 372 -27.73 12.02 -20.19
CA ALA A 372 -26.85 10.85 -20.19
C ALA A 372 -27.33 9.80 -19.18
N CYS A 373 -27.34 8.53 -19.55
CA CYS A 373 -27.58 7.43 -18.63
C CYS A 373 -26.48 7.37 -17.57
N ILE A 374 -26.84 7.15 -16.31
CA ILE A 374 -25.89 6.88 -15.24
C ILE A 374 -25.07 5.67 -15.62
N SER A 375 -23.76 5.82 -15.65
CA SER A 375 -22.80 4.75 -15.97
C SER A 375 -22.26 4.05 -14.73
N HIS A 376 -22.02 4.82 -13.66
CA HIS A 376 -21.49 4.33 -12.40
C HIS A 376 -22.29 4.90 -11.22
N VAL A 377 -22.58 4.06 -10.25
CA VAL A 377 -23.13 4.44 -8.95
C VAL A 377 -22.08 4.12 -7.89
N PHE A 378 -21.62 5.13 -7.20
CA PHE A 378 -20.65 4.99 -6.11
C PHE A 378 -21.36 5.24 -4.77
N ILE A 379 -21.47 4.21 -3.95
CA ILE A 379 -22.05 4.29 -2.61
C ILE A 379 -20.91 4.38 -1.61
N CYS A 380 -20.68 5.60 -1.12
CA CYS A 380 -19.50 5.99 -0.32
C CYS A 380 -19.83 6.18 1.18
N MET A 381 -20.91 5.59 1.65
CA MET A 381 -21.38 5.73 3.03
C MET A 381 -20.44 5.07 4.04
N GLU A 382 -20.37 5.63 5.26
CA GLU A 382 -19.57 5.04 6.33
C GLU A 382 -20.24 3.82 6.95
N ASP A 383 -21.58 3.81 7.06
CA ASP A 383 -22.35 2.66 7.49
C ASP A 383 -22.51 1.65 6.35
N GLU A 384 -21.85 0.51 6.49
CA GLU A 384 -21.85 -0.56 5.49
C GLU A 384 -23.23 -1.18 5.29
N THR A 385 -24.04 -1.28 6.35
CA THR A 385 -25.37 -1.88 6.28
C THR A 385 -26.32 -0.98 5.49
N VAL A 386 -26.28 0.31 5.77
CA VAL A 386 -27.07 1.31 5.03
C VAL A 386 -26.58 1.39 3.58
N GLY A 387 -25.27 1.37 3.36
CA GLY A 387 -24.69 1.37 2.02
C GLY A 387 -25.13 0.18 1.20
N LEU A 388 -25.10 -1.03 1.77
CA LEU A 388 -25.52 -2.24 1.08
C LEU A 388 -27.03 -2.27 0.81
N SER A 389 -27.86 -1.87 1.78
CA SER A 389 -29.32 -1.80 1.58
C SER A 389 -29.69 -0.80 0.49
N THR A 390 -28.99 0.35 0.44
CA THR A 390 -29.13 1.35 -0.63
C THR A 390 -28.76 0.75 -1.99
N ALA A 391 -27.68 -0.02 -2.06
CA ALA A 391 -27.26 -0.69 -3.29
C ALA A 391 -28.30 -1.67 -3.82
N LEU A 392 -28.81 -2.53 -2.93
CA LEU A 392 -29.82 -3.52 -3.28
C LEU A 392 -31.13 -2.85 -3.75
N PHE A 393 -31.54 -1.77 -3.07
CA PHE A 393 -32.70 -0.98 -3.46
C PHE A 393 -32.57 -0.39 -4.88
N LEU A 394 -31.39 0.18 -5.20
CA LEU A 394 -31.15 0.74 -6.53
C LEU A 394 -31.08 -0.35 -7.60
N LEU A 395 -30.52 -1.49 -7.25
CA LEU A 395 -30.37 -2.61 -8.17
C LEU A 395 -31.72 -3.20 -8.58
N GLU A 396 -32.71 -3.26 -7.67
CA GLU A 396 -34.07 -3.72 -7.97
C GLU A 396 -34.82 -2.80 -8.96
N ARG A 397 -34.45 -1.53 -9.01
CA ARG A 397 -35.08 -0.51 -9.86
C ARG A 397 -34.37 -0.25 -11.17
N THR A 398 -33.18 -0.83 -11.34
CA THR A 398 -32.40 -0.63 -12.55
C THR A 398 -32.57 -1.81 -13.50
N GLN A 399 -32.90 -1.50 -14.77
CA GLN A 399 -32.99 -2.49 -15.85
C GLN A 399 -31.81 -2.40 -16.82
N THR A 400 -30.80 -1.55 -16.50
CA THR A 400 -29.70 -1.25 -17.40
C THR A 400 -28.57 -2.26 -17.19
N GLU A 401 -28.25 -3.08 -18.20
CA GLU A 401 -27.22 -4.12 -18.13
C GLU A 401 -25.79 -3.56 -17.94
N ASN A 402 -25.53 -2.32 -18.33
CA ASN A 402 -24.19 -1.71 -18.30
C ASN A 402 -23.92 -0.82 -17.07
N LEU A 403 -24.86 -0.70 -16.12
CA LEU A 403 -24.68 0.10 -14.93
C LEU A 403 -23.79 -0.65 -13.93
N GLN A 404 -22.74 0.02 -13.43
CA GLN A 404 -21.90 -0.51 -12.35
C GLN A 404 -22.30 0.15 -11.02
N ILE A 405 -22.71 -0.67 -10.04
CA ILE A 405 -23.00 -0.23 -8.68
C ILE A 405 -21.85 -0.67 -7.77
N LEU A 406 -21.14 0.29 -7.20
CA LEU A 406 -19.96 0.06 -6.37
C LEU A 406 -20.27 0.50 -4.94
N VAL A 407 -20.15 -0.44 -4.01
CA VAL A 407 -20.43 -0.20 -2.58
C VAL A 407 -19.14 -0.23 -1.79
N ARG A 408 -18.90 0.84 -1.04
CA ARG A 408 -17.79 0.89 -0.09
C ARG A 408 -18.04 -0.06 1.07
N MET A 409 -17.04 -0.89 1.35
CA MET A 409 -16.93 -1.67 2.58
C MET A 409 -15.55 -1.38 3.18
N GLU A 410 -15.36 -1.57 4.48
CA GLU A 410 -14.02 -1.44 5.06
C GLU A 410 -13.11 -2.57 4.61
N GLU A 411 -13.65 -3.79 4.63
CA GLU A 411 -12.96 -5.00 4.19
C GLU A 411 -13.82 -5.78 3.20
N ASP A 412 -13.16 -6.62 2.43
CA ASP A 412 -13.78 -7.55 1.49
C ASP A 412 -14.30 -8.84 2.17
N ALA A 413 -14.63 -8.74 3.46
CA ALA A 413 -15.08 -9.81 4.35
C ALA A 413 -16.53 -9.57 4.86
N GLY A 414 -17.06 -10.44 5.66
CA GLY A 414 -18.39 -10.28 6.28
C GLY A 414 -19.53 -10.27 5.25
N LEU A 415 -20.34 -9.20 5.25
CA LEU A 415 -21.48 -9.04 4.33
C LEU A 415 -21.08 -9.11 2.85
N ALA A 416 -19.88 -8.59 2.51
CA ALA A 416 -19.31 -8.68 1.17
C ALA A 416 -19.10 -10.14 0.72
N SER A 417 -18.65 -11.00 1.62
CA SER A 417 -18.42 -12.43 1.32
C SER A 417 -19.73 -13.19 1.08
N LEU A 418 -20.82 -12.80 1.75
CA LEU A 418 -22.14 -13.37 1.52
C LEU A 418 -22.65 -13.10 0.10
N LEU A 419 -22.39 -11.90 -0.43
CA LEU A 419 -22.75 -11.54 -1.80
C LEU A 419 -21.95 -12.32 -2.85
N ARG A 420 -20.71 -12.68 -2.56
CA ARG A 420 -19.85 -13.48 -3.45
C ARG A 420 -20.10 -14.98 -3.36
N GLY A 421 -20.46 -15.48 -2.18
CA GLY A 421 -20.54 -16.91 -1.86
C GLY A 421 -21.82 -17.63 -2.27
N VAL A 422 -22.92 -16.91 -2.43
CA VAL A 422 -24.23 -17.53 -2.72
C VAL A 422 -24.40 -17.64 -4.24
N GLN A 423 -24.19 -18.84 -4.78
CA GLN A 423 -24.37 -19.13 -6.22
C GLN A 423 -25.75 -18.73 -6.78
N GLY A 424 -26.81 -18.67 -5.94
CA GLY A 424 -28.15 -18.22 -6.33
C GLY A 424 -28.27 -16.70 -6.51
N ILE A 425 -27.38 -15.90 -5.90
CA ILE A 425 -27.39 -14.44 -5.99
C ILE A 425 -26.57 -13.94 -7.18
N ARG A 426 -25.54 -14.68 -7.60
CA ARG A 426 -24.68 -14.33 -8.75
C ARG A 426 -25.43 -14.07 -10.05
N GLY A 427 -26.55 -14.74 -10.30
CA GLY A 427 -27.34 -14.57 -11.54
C GLY A 427 -28.16 -13.27 -11.59
N ARG A 428 -28.48 -12.66 -10.43
CA ARG A 428 -29.30 -11.43 -10.35
C ARG A 428 -28.52 -10.14 -10.17
N PHE A 429 -27.26 -10.21 -9.70
CA PHE A 429 -26.49 -9.04 -9.23
C PHE A 429 -25.11 -8.92 -9.89
N THR A 430 -25.04 -9.16 -11.20
CA THR A 430 -23.78 -9.05 -11.98
C THR A 430 -23.17 -7.66 -11.95
N ASN A 431 -23.98 -6.64 -11.72
CA ASN A 431 -23.61 -5.23 -11.76
C ASN A 431 -23.22 -4.65 -10.39
N LEU A 432 -23.40 -5.43 -9.31
CA LEU A 432 -23.00 -5.02 -7.95
C LEU A 432 -21.57 -5.45 -7.67
N ARG A 433 -20.74 -4.48 -7.28
CA ARG A 433 -19.35 -4.68 -6.89
C ARG A 433 -19.11 -4.13 -5.50
N VAL A 434 -18.40 -4.89 -4.70
CA VAL A 434 -17.93 -4.46 -3.39
C VAL A 434 -16.52 -3.91 -3.52
N PHE A 435 -16.27 -2.77 -2.92
CA PHE A 435 -14.97 -2.14 -2.86
C PHE A 435 -14.49 -2.09 -1.41
N GLY A 436 -13.54 -2.96 -1.07
CA GLY A 436 -12.85 -2.97 0.22
C GLY A 436 -11.88 -1.79 0.32
N LEU A 437 -12.27 -0.72 1.03
CA LEU A 437 -11.48 0.51 1.10
C LEU A 437 -10.09 0.27 1.69
N LEU A 438 -10.01 -0.45 2.82
CA LEU A 438 -8.73 -0.68 3.50
C LEU A 438 -7.83 -1.64 2.71
N GLU A 439 -8.40 -2.72 2.15
CA GLU A 439 -7.65 -3.67 1.34
C GLU A 439 -7.12 -3.05 0.05
N SER A 440 -7.87 -2.11 -0.53
CA SER A 440 -7.46 -1.40 -1.74
C SER A 440 -6.42 -0.33 -1.47
N SER A 441 -6.46 0.31 -0.28
CA SER A 441 -5.59 1.43 0.08
C SER A 441 -4.37 1.03 0.88
N CYS A 442 -4.43 -0.06 1.68
CA CYS A 442 -3.33 -0.52 2.53
C CYS A 442 -2.55 -1.65 1.83
N LYS A 443 -1.96 -1.34 0.68
CA LYS A 443 -1.14 -2.26 -0.12
C LYS A 443 0.36 -1.94 0.02
N PRO A 444 1.25 -2.89 -0.26
CA PRO A 444 2.70 -2.69 -0.24
C PRO A 444 3.22 -1.57 -1.15
N ASN A 445 2.50 -1.25 -2.22
CA ASN A 445 2.81 -0.11 -3.09
C ASN A 445 2.87 1.23 -2.34
N LEU A 446 2.25 1.36 -1.14
CA LEU A 446 2.43 2.52 -0.27
C LEU A 446 3.91 2.83 0.06
N LEU A 447 4.79 1.84 0.02
CA LEU A 447 6.23 2.04 0.20
C LEU A 447 6.85 2.86 -0.94
N ASN A 448 6.18 2.89 -2.10
CA ASN A 448 6.66 3.49 -3.33
C ASN A 448 5.65 4.48 -3.97
N ASP A 449 4.55 4.81 -3.30
CA ASP A 449 3.51 5.71 -3.82
C ASP A 449 3.58 7.13 -3.21
N GLY A 450 4.72 7.53 -2.69
CA GLY A 450 4.96 8.89 -2.21
C GLY A 450 4.81 9.94 -3.33
N SER A 451 4.71 11.21 -2.95
CA SER A 451 4.55 12.32 -3.89
C SER A 451 5.67 12.39 -4.91
N HIS A 452 6.91 12.24 -4.47
CA HIS A 452 8.08 12.20 -5.35
C HIS A 452 8.09 11.00 -6.31
N GLU A 453 7.68 9.82 -5.86
CA GLU A 453 7.58 8.64 -6.73
C GLU A 453 6.47 8.84 -7.79
N SER A 454 5.36 9.47 -7.42
CA SER A 454 4.29 9.82 -8.36
C SER A 454 4.78 10.78 -9.45
N VAL A 455 5.59 11.76 -9.09
CA VAL A 455 6.22 12.69 -10.06
C VAL A 455 7.26 11.96 -10.91
N ALA A 456 8.09 11.10 -10.32
CA ALA A 456 9.07 10.31 -11.05
C ALA A 456 8.43 9.39 -12.10
N ARG A 457 7.29 8.77 -11.76
CA ARG A 457 6.47 8.00 -12.71
C ARG A 457 5.88 8.88 -13.82
N ALA A 458 5.43 10.09 -13.49
CA ALA A 458 4.91 11.05 -14.48
C ALA A 458 6.01 11.48 -15.46
N ILE A 459 7.21 11.77 -14.97
CA ILE A 459 8.38 12.07 -15.81
C ILE A 459 8.67 10.93 -16.78
N HIS A 460 8.69 9.70 -16.27
CA HIS A 460 8.96 8.53 -17.10
C HIS A 460 7.87 8.28 -18.15
N ASN A 461 6.59 8.39 -17.77
CA ASN A 461 5.49 8.21 -18.70
C ASN A 461 5.50 9.26 -19.82
N GLU A 462 5.86 10.50 -19.50
CA GLU A 462 5.98 11.57 -20.48
C GLU A 462 7.18 11.35 -21.40
N TYR A 463 8.29 10.82 -20.89
CA TYR A 463 9.41 10.37 -21.70
C TYR A 463 8.98 9.29 -22.71
N ILE A 464 8.24 8.26 -22.25
CA ILE A 464 7.72 7.21 -23.14
C ILE A 464 6.84 7.83 -24.25
N ARG A 465 5.91 8.72 -23.86
CA ARG A 465 5.02 9.39 -24.82
C ARG A 465 5.81 10.14 -25.90
N HIS A 466 6.79 10.92 -25.48
CA HIS A 466 7.63 11.71 -26.40
C HIS A 466 8.46 10.82 -27.34
N GLU A 467 9.01 9.70 -26.86
CA GLU A 467 9.75 8.77 -27.69
C GLU A 467 8.82 8.02 -28.66
N MET A 468 7.58 7.69 -28.25
CA MET A 468 6.57 7.12 -29.15
C MET A 468 6.18 8.09 -30.28
N GLU A 469 6.09 9.39 -29.99
CA GLU A 469 5.82 10.42 -31.01
C GLU A 469 6.92 10.51 -32.07
N LYS A 470 8.17 10.13 -31.71
CA LYS A 470 9.30 9.99 -32.62
C LYS A 470 9.31 8.66 -33.37
N GLY A 471 8.32 7.77 -33.15
CA GLY A 471 8.21 6.45 -33.76
C GLY A 471 9.10 5.37 -33.13
N LEU A 472 9.67 5.62 -31.94
CA LEU A 472 10.45 4.62 -31.21
C LEU A 472 9.55 3.67 -30.43
N THR A 473 10.03 2.45 -30.23
CA THR A 473 9.31 1.39 -29.49
C THR A 473 10.19 0.81 -28.38
N PRO A 474 9.59 0.15 -27.35
CA PRO A 474 10.35 -0.46 -26.26
C PRO A 474 11.35 -1.53 -26.68
N GLU A 475 11.16 -2.16 -27.86
CA GLU A 475 12.07 -3.15 -28.42
C GLU A 475 13.36 -2.52 -28.91
N VAL A 476 13.29 -1.30 -29.44
CA VAL A 476 14.44 -0.53 -29.93
C VAL A 476 15.10 0.25 -28.80
N ASN A 477 14.28 0.79 -27.86
CA ASN A 477 14.75 1.57 -26.73
C ASN A 477 14.25 0.96 -25.41
N PRO A 478 15.03 0.11 -24.73
CA PRO A 478 14.65 -0.52 -23.47
C PRO A 478 14.28 0.44 -22.33
N SER A 479 14.69 1.71 -22.41
CA SER A 479 14.32 2.74 -21.45
C SER A 479 12.84 3.16 -21.55
N MET A 480 12.12 2.72 -22.60
CA MET A 480 10.68 2.97 -22.77
C MET A 480 9.80 1.88 -22.13
N ARG A 481 10.36 0.94 -21.39
CA ARG A 481 9.57 -0.06 -20.65
C ARG A 481 8.71 0.60 -19.59
N ASP A 482 7.57 -0.03 -19.29
CA ASP A 482 6.72 0.41 -18.19
C ASP A 482 7.49 0.52 -16.87
N TRP A 483 7.08 1.46 -16.02
CA TRP A 483 7.75 1.75 -14.75
C TRP A 483 8.09 0.50 -13.94
N ASP A 484 7.16 -0.44 -13.81
CA ASP A 484 7.35 -1.61 -12.96
C ASP A 484 8.42 -2.57 -13.53
N SER A 485 8.62 -2.57 -14.86
CA SER A 485 9.62 -3.35 -15.58
C SER A 485 10.93 -2.59 -15.87
N LEU A 486 10.99 -1.31 -15.45
CA LEU A 486 12.16 -0.46 -15.63
C LEU A 486 13.28 -0.88 -14.68
N SER A 487 14.55 -0.74 -15.12
CA SER A 487 15.70 -0.99 -14.24
C SER A 487 15.74 -0.02 -13.06
N GLU A 488 16.24 -0.46 -11.91
CA GLU A 488 16.29 0.39 -10.71
C GLU A 488 17.13 1.64 -10.91
N ASP A 489 18.22 1.56 -11.70
CA ASP A 489 19.06 2.72 -12.02
C ASP A 489 18.27 3.81 -12.79
N LEU A 490 17.41 3.42 -13.73
CA LEU A 490 16.57 4.37 -14.47
C LEU A 490 15.44 4.93 -13.59
N LYS A 491 14.85 4.11 -12.71
CA LYS A 491 13.89 4.60 -11.71
C LYS A 491 14.53 5.64 -10.80
N GLU A 492 15.77 5.38 -10.34
CA GLU A 492 16.50 6.28 -9.45
C GLU A 492 16.83 7.61 -10.15
N MET A 493 17.16 7.59 -11.44
CA MET A 493 17.36 8.82 -12.23
C MET A 493 16.09 9.68 -12.25
N ASN A 494 14.93 9.09 -12.51
CA ASN A 494 13.65 9.81 -12.49
C ASN A 494 13.28 10.31 -11.08
N ARG A 495 13.57 9.52 -10.02
CA ARG A 495 13.38 9.95 -8.63
C ARG A 495 14.24 11.14 -8.28
N ASN A 496 15.53 11.11 -8.66
CA ASN A 496 16.45 12.22 -8.44
C ASN A 496 15.98 13.49 -9.16
N GLN A 497 15.43 13.37 -10.35
CA GLN A 497 14.84 14.49 -11.07
C GLN A 497 13.61 15.04 -10.36
N ALA A 498 12.69 14.17 -9.92
CA ALA A 498 11.50 14.56 -9.18
C ALA A 498 11.85 15.26 -7.86
N ASP A 499 12.83 14.76 -7.16
CA ASP A 499 13.32 15.29 -5.89
C ASP A 499 13.88 16.72 -6.00
N GLU A 500 14.46 17.08 -7.14
CA GLU A 500 15.04 18.40 -7.36
C GLU A 500 14.02 19.46 -7.80
N ILE A 501 12.78 19.04 -8.18
CA ILE A 501 11.77 19.99 -8.69
C ILE A 501 11.44 21.06 -7.66
N GLY A 502 11.18 20.66 -6.41
CA GLY A 502 10.88 21.63 -5.34
C GLY A 502 12.02 22.59 -5.06
N VAL A 503 13.25 22.06 -5.03
CA VAL A 503 14.45 22.88 -4.82
C VAL A 503 14.63 23.90 -5.94
N LYS A 504 14.43 23.51 -7.21
CA LYS A 504 14.50 24.41 -8.36
C LYS A 504 13.43 25.49 -8.29
N LEU A 505 12.17 25.11 -8.04
CA LEU A 505 11.05 26.04 -7.98
C LEU A 505 11.23 27.09 -6.88
N ASN A 506 11.80 26.72 -5.74
CA ASN A 506 12.11 27.65 -4.66
C ASN A 506 13.13 28.73 -5.08
N THR A 507 14.02 28.47 -6.07
CA THR A 507 14.98 29.48 -6.55
C THR A 507 14.31 30.63 -7.34
N ILE A 508 13.05 30.45 -7.72
CA ILE A 508 12.25 31.43 -8.46
C ILE A 508 10.96 31.81 -7.71
N ASP A 509 10.98 31.71 -6.37
CA ASP A 509 9.83 32.00 -5.50
C ASP A 509 8.54 31.26 -5.89
N CYS A 510 8.69 30.01 -6.34
CA CYS A 510 7.58 29.11 -6.62
C CYS A 510 7.60 27.92 -5.67
N ASP A 511 6.41 27.40 -5.35
CA ASP A 511 6.23 26.21 -4.51
C ASP A 511 5.33 25.18 -5.22
N VAL A 512 5.33 23.95 -4.75
CA VAL A 512 4.49 22.86 -5.26
C VAL A 512 3.33 22.64 -4.31
N ILE A 513 2.12 22.78 -4.83
CA ILE A 513 0.88 22.53 -4.06
C ILE A 513 0.04 21.44 -4.74
N PRO A 514 -0.89 20.78 -4.04
CA PRO A 514 -1.85 19.87 -4.67
C PRO A 514 -2.65 20.53 -5.76
N TRP A 515 -2.92 19.81 -6.85
CA TRP A 515 -3.64 20.33 -8.01
C TRP A 515 -5.07 20.75 -7.66
N ARG A 516 -5.35 22.03 -7.78
CA ARG A 516 -6.65 22.66 -7.47
C ARG A 516 -7.21 23.45 -8.65
N ASP A 517 -6.33 24.09 -9.44
CA ASP A 517 -6.71 25.05 -10.44
C ASP A 517 -6.83 24.43 -11.83
N TYR A 518 -7.82 24.86 -12.58
CA TYR A 518 -7.93 24.48 -13.98
C TYR A 518 -6.80 25.11 -14.79
N GLY A 519 -6.19 24.33 -15.71
CA GLY A 519 -5.05 24.80 -16.51
C GLY A 519 -3.71 24.84 -15.73
N ALA A 520 -3.61 24.16 -14.61
CA ALA A 520 -2.37 24.09 -13.82
C ALA A 520 -1.17 23.53 -14.59
N ASP A 521 -1.39 22.69 -15.58
CA ASP A 521 -0.39 22.15 -16.51
C ASP A 521 0.08 23.16 -17.56
N GLN A 522 -0.65 24.29 -17.72
CA GLN A 522 -0.32 25.38 -18.64
C GLN A 522 0.51 26.48 -17.97
N PHE A 523 0.95 26.30 -16.71
CA PHE A 523 1.87 27.24 -16.07
C PHE A 523 3.11 27.44 -16.94
N SER A 524 3.49 28.70 -17.16
CA SER A 524 4.64 29.04 -17.99
C SER A 524 5.70 29.80 -17.20
N PHE A 525 6.96 29.39 -17.37
CA PHE A 525 8.12 30.10 -16.86
C PHE A 525 8.48 31.26 -17.79
N THR A 526 8.98 32.34 -17.25
CA THR A 526 9.61 33.40 -18.05
C THR A 526 10.90 32.88 -18.69
N ALA A 527 11.41 33.57 -19.72
CA ALA A 527 12.65 33.20 -20.37
C ALA A 527 13.86 33.17 -19.39
N VAL A 528 13.89 34.13 -18.45
CA VAL A 528 14.94 34.22 -17.42
C VAL A 528 14.85 33.05 -16.44
N GLU A 529 13.65 32.71 -15.98
CA GLU A 529 13.42 31.56 -15.09
C GLU A 529 13.79 30.25 -15.79
N THR A 530 13.35 30.08 -17.05
CA THR A 530 13.69 28.89 -17.85
C THR A 530 15.20 28.68 -17.95
N GLU A 531 15.95 29.75 -18.25
CA GLU A 531 17.40 29.69 -18.38
C GLU A 531 18.10 29.35 -17.05
N LEU A 532 17.67 30.00 -15.95
CA LEU A 532 18.17 29.72 -14.61
C LEU A 532 17.93 28.26 -14.20
N LEU A 533 16.71 27.77 -14.40
CA LEU A 533 16.32 26.43 -14.02
C LEU A 533 16.99 25.35 -14.92
N ALA A 534 17.14 25.63 -16.22
CA ALA A 534 17.83 24.75 -17.15
C ALA A 534 19.32 24.59 -16.80
N ARG A 535 19.97 25.69 -16.41
CA ARG A 535 21.33 25.67 -15.87
C ARG A 535 21.42 24.78 -14.62
N ASN A 536 20.51 24.95 -13.65
CA ASN A 536 20.48 24.15 -12.45
C ASN A 536 20.28 22.65 -12.77
N GLU A 537 19.45 22.33 -13.78
CA GLU A 537 19.26 20.96 -14.26
C GLU A 537 20.52 20.37 -14.86
N HIS A 538 21.19 21.12 -15.73
CA HIS A 538 22.45 20.70 -16.32
C HIS A 538 23.52 20.42 -15.25
N GLU A 539 23.66 21.31 -14.26
CA GLU A 539 24.61 21.13 -13.15
C GLU A 539 24.28 19.88 -12.32
N ARG A 540 22.97 19.61 -12.08
CA ARG A 540 22.50 18.40 -11.41
C ARG A 540 22.90 17.16 -12.20
N TRP A 541 22.58 17.16 -13.50
CA TRP A 541 22.88 16.05 -14.40
C TRP A 541 24.38 15.78 -14.47
N CYS A 542 25.20 16.80 -14.56
CA CYS A 542 26.67 16.68 -14.53
C CYS A 542 27.15 16.04 -13.22
N ARG A 543 26.67 16.51 -12.07
CA ARG A 543 27.02 15.94 -10.75
C ARG A 543 26.64 14.47 -10.66
N GLU A 544 25.47 14.11 -11.14
CA GLU A 544 25.00 12.73 -11.14
C GLU A 544 25.87 11.83 -12.03
N LYS A 545 26.14 12.24 -13.25
CA LYS A 545 27.02 11.50 -14.17
C LYS A 545 28.43 11.33 -13.63
N ILE A 546 29.03 12.39 -13.07
CA ILE A 546 30.34 12.33 -12.44
C ILE A 546 30.35 11.34 -11.26
N SER A 547 29.32 11.35 -10.41
CA SER A 547 29.20 10.41 -9.29
C SER A 547 29.10 8.94 -9.73
N GLN A 548 28.56 8.70 -10.93
CA GLN A 548 28.49 7.39 -11.59
C GLN A 548 29.79 7.00 -12.31
N GLY A 549 30.84 7.87 -12.25
CA GLY A 549 32.16 7.63 -12.84
C GLY A 549 32.27 8.05 -14.29
N TRP A 550 31.33 8.85 -14.82
CA TRP A 550 31.47 9.46 -16.15
C TRP A 550 32.48 10.61 -16.15
N LYS A 551 33.10 10.80 -17.30
CA LYS A 551 34.12 11.85 -17.51
C LYS A 551 33.86 12.60 -18.81
N TYR A 552 34.34 13.82 -18.88
CA TYR A 552 34.34 14.59 -20.12
C TYR A 552 35.20 13.93 -21.20
N GLY A 553 34.78 14.03 -22.46
CA GLY A 553 35.54 13.69 -23.64
C GLY A 553 34.78 14.05 -24.91
N PRO A 554 35.47 14.16 -26.06
CA PRO A 554 34.95 14.79 -27.26
C PRO A 554 33.80 14.01 -27.95
N ALA A 555 33.67 12.73 -27.65
CA ALA A 555 32.60 11.89 -28.19
C ALA A 555 32.01 11.00 -27.10
N ARG A 556 30.71 10.68 -27.22
CA ARG A 556 30.01 9.80 -26.28
C ARG A 556 30.49 8.35 -26.42
N ASP A 557 30.93 7.76 -25.31
CA ASP A 557 31.34 6.35 -25.20
C ASP A 557 30.74 5.74 -23.91
N GLU A 558 29.71 4.92 -24.07
CA GLU A 558 29.03 4.25 -22.96
C GLU A 558 29.96 3.29 -22.19
N ARG A 559 30.83 2.57 -22.89
CA ARG A 559 31.73 1.59 -22.27
C ARG A 559 32.79 2.25 -21.41
N ARG A 560 33.31 3.39 -21.86
CA ARG A 560 34.35 4.19 -21.16
C ARG A 560 33.74 5.22 -20.22
N LYS A 561 32.40 5.35 -20.20
CA LYS A 561 31.67 6.38 -19.46
C LYS A 561 32.16 7.79 -19.78
N VAL A 562 32.22 8.13 -21.08
CA VAL A 562 32.64 9.44 -21.57
C VAL A 562 31.44 10.14 -22.20
N HIS A 563 31.29 11.45 -21.91
CA HIS A 563 30.22 12.27 -22.49
C HIS A 563 30.71 13.69 -22.82
N PRO A 564 30.38 14.21 -24.03
CA PRO A 564 30.88 15.53 -24.47
C PRO A 564 30.21 16.72 -23.77
N SER A 565 29.00 16.54 -23.24
CA SER A 565 28.26 17.59 -22.53
C SER A 565 28.56 17.66 -21.02
N LEU A 566 29.57 16.92 -20.51
CA LEU A 566 30.00 17.02 -19.10
C LEU A 566 30.93 18.21 -18.90
N ILE A 567 30.47 19.41 -19.22
CA ILE A 567 31.14 20.71 -19.12
C ILE A 567 30.21 21.74 -18.50
N ALA A 568 30.75 22.90 -18.12
CA ALA A 568 29.93 23.94 -17.52
C ALA A 568 28.89 24.51 -18.51
N TRP A 569 27.81 25.05 -18.00
CA TRP A 569 26.72 25.65 -18.81
C TRP A 569 27.20 26.79 -19.71
N GLU A 570 28.18 27.58 -19.23
CA GLU A 570 28.78 28.72 -19.94
C GLU A 570 29.87 28.30 -20.90
N ASP A 571 30.29 27.03 -20.92
CA ASP A 571 31.36 26.57 -21.79
C ASP A 571 30.92 26.68 -23.26
N PRO A 572 31.72 27.32 -24.13
CA PRO A 572 31.41 27.45 -25.56
C PRO A 572 31.28 26.10 -26.28
N GLY A 573 31.82 25.02 -25.72
CA GLY A 573 31.69 23.67 -26.24
C GLY A 573 30.31 23.04 -26.01
N LEU A 574 29.48 23.61 -25.14
CA LEU A 574 28.10 23.13 -24.92
C LEU A 574 27.18 23.75 -25.98
N SER A 575 26.71 22.92 -26.91
CA SER A 575 25.87 23.40 -28.01
C SER A 575 24.49 23.86 -27.51
N GLU A 576 23.88 24.80 -28.21
CA GLU A 576 22.50 25.25 -27.90
C GLU A 576 21.51 24.09 -27.99
N THR A 577 21.71 23.12 -28.89
CA THR A 577 20.88 21.93 -28.99
C THR A 577 20.92 21.07 -27.71
N GLU A 578 22.07 21.02 -27.02
CA GLU A 578 22.16 20.31 -25.73
C GLU A 578 21.50 21.14 -24.61
N LYS A 579 21.67 22.45 -24.58
CA LYS A 579 21.00 23.36 -23.65
C LYS A 579 19.47 23.32 -23.82
N ASP A 580 18.97 23.22 -25.04
CA ASP A 580 17.54 23.10 -25.32
C ASP A 580 16.90 21.84 -24.74
N LYS A 581 17.65 20.76 -24.56
CA LYS A 581 17.14 19.56 -23.86
C LYS A 581 16.79 19.87 -22.42
N ASP A 582 17.65 20.60 -21.72
CA ASP A 582 17.40 20.98 -20.33
C ASP A 582 16.29 22.03 -20.24
N ARG A 583 16.24 23.02 -21.15
CA ARG A 583 15.14 24.02 -21.26
C ARG A 583 13.79 23.32 -21.48
N ASN A 584 13.72 22.37 -22.40
CA ASN A 584 12.50 21.59 -22.66
C ASN A 584 12.08 20.76 -21.43
N THR A 585 13.04 20.18 -20.70
CA THR A 585 12.75 19.46 -19.46
C THR A 585 12.12 20.38 -18.43
N ILE A 586 12.62 21.61 -18.28
CA ILE A 586 12.05 22.61 -17.36
C ILE A 586 10.62 22.98 -17.77
N GLN A 587 10.37 23.25 -19.05
CA GLN A 587 9.06 23.61 -19.56
C GLN A 587 8.00 22.51 -19.35
N GLN A 588 8.42 21.26 -19.18
CA GLN A 588 7.52 20.12 -18.91
C GLN A 588 7.21 19.92 -17.42
N ILE A 589 7.90 20.60 -16.50
CA ILE A 589 7.67 20.45 -15.05
C ILE A 589 6.19 20.67 -14.65
N PRO A 590 5.47 21.71 -15.14
CA PRO A 590 4.07 21.90 -14.80
C PRO A 590 3.21 20.68 -15.16
N ARG A 591 3.47 20.07 -16.30
CA ARG A 591 2.79 18.87 -16.76
C ARG A 591 3.12 17.64 -15.92
N PHE A 592 4.38 17.44 -15.57
CA PHE A 592 4.78 16.33 -14.68
C PHE A 592 4.06 16.42 -13.33
N LEU A 593 4.01 17.62 -12.78
CA LEU A 593 3.33 17.88 -11.52
C LEU A 593 1.82 17.67 -11.64
N ALA A 594 1.17 18.15 -12.70
CA ALA A 594 -0.25 17.96 -12.92
C ALA A 594 -0.63 16.47 -13.04
N LEU A 595 0.15 15.67 -13.79
CA LEU A 595 -0.04 14.22 -13.89
C LEU A 595 0.11 13.50 -12.53
N ALA A 596 0.94 14.03 -11.65
CA ALA A 596 1.12 13.52 -10.28
C ALA A 596 0.08 14.09 -9.28
N GLY A 597 -0.81 14.99 -9.72
CA GLY A 597 -1.84 15.63 -8.89
C GLY A 597 -1.36 16.85 -8.12
N PHE A 598 -0.36 17.57 -8.65
CA PHE A 598 0.21 18.80 -8.10
C PHE A 598 0.17 19.95 -9.13
N GLN A 599 0.44 21.15 -8.65
CA GLN A 599 0.60 22.34 -9.47
C GLN A 599 1.68 23.26 -8.90
N ILE A 600 2.19 24.16 -9.75
CA ILE A 600 3.10 25.22 -9.34
C ILE A 600 2.28 26.40 -8.81
N TYR A 601 2.73 26.98 -7.72
CA TYR A 601 2.17 28.18 -7.12
C TYR A 601 3.27 29.23 -6.92
N ARG A 602 3.04 30.47 -7.39
CA ARG A 602 3.97 31.58 -7.11
C ARG A 602 3.72 32.11 -5.70
N VAL A 603 4.78 32.08 -4.89
CA VAL A 603 4.73 32.67 -3.55
C VAL A 603 4.74 34.19 -3.73
N THR A 604 3.57 34.81 -3.62
CA THR A 604 3.48 36.26 -3.53
C THR A 604 4.05 36.68 -2.19
N THR A 605 5.31 37.14 -2.16
CA THR A 605 5.85 37.90 -1.04
C THR A 605 5.02 39.17 -0.95
N THR A 606 4.00 39.18 -0.07
CA THR A 606 3.43 40.44 0.39
C THR A 606 4.59 41.20 1.02
N ALA A 607 5.12 42.19 0.29
CA ALA A 607 6.02 43.18 0.86
C ALA A 607 5.26 43.81 2.03
N GLY A 608 5.70 43.50 3.28
CA GLY A 608 5.23 44.13 4.51
C GLY A 608 5.72 45.55 4.64
#